data_c53c47946bbfa9bab4e36c6796c67f6a
#
_entry.id   c53c47946bbfa9bab4e36c6796c67f6a
#
_cell.length_a   1.000
_cell.length_b   1.000
_cell.length_c   1.000
_cell.angle_alpha   90.00
_cell.angle_beta   90.00
_cell.angle_gamma   90.00
#
_symmetry.space_group_name_H-M   'P 1'
#
loop_
_entity.id
_entity.type
_entity.pdbx_description
1 polymer ?
#
loop_
_entity_poly.entity_id
_entity_poly.type
_entity_poly.pdbx_seq_one_letter_code
_entity_poly.pdbx_strand_id
1 'polypeptide(L)'
;LKDGKKVAFPCCNPDNTMTFRYVTDRNQLKERTFGISEPDDTCEECRPNNFSLLIVPGLVFDKSGYRIGYGKGFYDRFLSTFEGVSIGLCYSKLQLPEVPRGRFDRHVDVVISEKGVYAVNVPK
;
A
#
# COMPACT_ATOMS: atom_id res chain seq x y z
N LEU A 1 -5.35 15.43 -4.93
CA LEU A 1 -6.68 15.93 -5.32
C LEU A 1 -6.59 17.34 -5.94
N LYS A 2 -6.00 18.26 -5.23
CA LYS A 2 -5.93 19.66 -5.70
C LYS A 2 -5.04 19.83 -6.94
N ASP A 3 -4.08 18.96 -7.14
CA ASP A 3 -3.11 19.03 -8.25
C ASP A 3 -3.62 18.35 -9.51
N GLY A 4 -4.89 17.96 -9.56
CA GLY A 4 -5.48 17.26 -10.69
C GLY A 4 -5.10 15.78 -10.78
N LYS A 5 -4.36 15.25 -9.83
CA LYS A 5 -4.02 13.83 -9.79
C LYS A 5 -5.21 13.02 -9.27
N LYS A 6 -5.40 11.86 -9.86
CA LYS A 6 -6.40 10.91 -9.38
C LYS A 6 -5.84 10.15 -8.20
N VAL A 7 -6.58 10.18 -7.10
CA VAL A 7 -6.20 9.50 -5.86
C VAL A 7 -7.25 8.44 -5.55
N ALA A 8 -6.79 7.22 -5.28
CA ALA A 8 -7.65 6.11 -4.90
C ALA A 8 -7.28 5.61 -3.52
N PHE A 9 -8.28 5.17 -2.78
CA PHE A 9 -8.11 4.62 -1.44
C PHE A 9 -8.57 3.16 -1.42
N PRO A 10 -7.96 2.32 -0.57
CA PRO A 10 -8.30 0.90 -0.51
C PRO A 10 -9.62 0.63 0.20
N CYS A 11 -10.28 -0.41 -0.27
CA CYS A 11 -11.45 -1.01 0.37
C CYS A 11 -11.13 -2.48 0.66
N CYS A 12 -11.24 -2.88 1.92
CA CYS A 12 -11.04 -4.26 2.32
C CYS A 12 -12.33 -5.06 2.15
N ASN A 13 -12.25 -6.17 1.46
CA ASN A 13 -13.41 -7.03 1.18
C ASN A 13 -13.47 -8.20 2.16
N PRO A 14 -14.67 -8.79 2.38
CA PRO A 14 -14.82 -9.91 3.33
C PRO A 14 -13.99 -11.15 2.99
N ASP A 15 -13.63 -11.34 1.71
CA ASP A 15 -12.80 -12.45 1.25
C ASP A 15 -11.29 -12.22 1.39
N ASN A 16 -10.89 -11.16 2.13
CA ASN A 16 -9.52 -10.73 2.31
C ASN A 16 -8.84 -10.21 1.03
N THR A 17 -9.61 -9.88 0.01
CA THR A 17 -9.10 -9.12 -1.14
C THR A 17 -9.24 -7.62 -0.90
N MET A 18 -8.57 -6.83 -1.72
CA MET A 18 -8.59 -5.39 -1.61
C MET A 18 -8.84 -4.78 -2.98
N THR A 19 -9.77 -3.84 -3.04
CA THR A 19 -10.04 -3.03 -4.24
C THR A 19 -9.78 -1.58 -3.92
N PHE A 20 -9.60 -0.77 -4.95
CA PHE A 20 -9.37 0.67 -4.79
C PHE A 20 -10.48 1.44 -5.46
N ARG A 21 -10.86 2.59 -4.87
CA ARG A 21 -11.86 3.48 -5.42
C ARG A 21 -11.32 4.90 -5.45
N TYR A 22 -11.64 5.63 -6.51
CA TYR A 22 -11.24 7.03 -6.64
C TYR A 22 -12.01 7.89 -5.66
N VAL A 23 -11.29 8.79 -5.00
CA VAL A 23 -11.86 9.74 -4.04
C VAL A 23 -11.57 11.14 -4.55
N THR A 24 -12.62 11.94 -4.70
CA THR A 24 -12.51 13.34 -5.12
C THR A 24 -12.80 14.32 -3.99
N ASP A 25 -13.42 13.84 -2.89
CA ASP A 25 -13.78 14.66 -1.74
C ASP A 25 -13.65 13.80 -0.48
N ARG A 26 -13.12 14.39 0.60
CA ARG A 26 -12.95 13.70 1.88
C ARG A 26 -14.26 13.16 2.45
N ASN A 27 -15.39 13.79 2.13
CA ASN A 27 -16.69 13.34 2.59
C ASN A 27 -17.09 11.96 2.06
N GLN A 28 -16.40 11.48 1.02
CA GLN A 28 -16.62 10.15 0.46
C GLN A 28 -15.95 9.04 1.28
N LEU A 29 -15.09 9.41 2.23
CA LEU A 29 -14.44 8.46 3.12
C LEU A 29 -15.33 8.23 4.35
N LYS A 30 -15.71 6.97 4.58
CA LYS A 30 -16.56 6.57 5.69
C LYS A 30 -15.84 5.57 6.57
N GLU A 31 -15.99 5.72 7.87
CA GLU A 31 -15.42 4.77 8.82
C GLU A 31 -16.12 3.40 8.66
N ARG A 32 -15.31 2.37 8.51
CA ARG A 32 -15.77 0.99 8.37
C ARG A 32 -15.02 0.08 9.34
N THR A 33 -14.55 -1.06 8.84
CA THR A 33 -13.86 -2.08 9.63
C THR A 33 -12.65 -1.50 10.38
N PHE A 34 -12.53 -1.80 11.66
CA PHE A 34 -11.40 -1.38 12.52
C PHE A 34 -11.22 0.14 12.63
N GLY A 35 -12.29 0.93 12.43
CA GLY A 35 -12.18 2.38 12.52
C GLY A 35 -11.42 3.04 11.38
N ILE A 36 -11.10 2.31 10.33
CA ILE A 36 -10.40 2.82 9.15
C ILE A 36 -11.40 3.43 8.19
N SER A 37 -11.11 4.63 7.71
CA SER A 37 -11.95 5.30 6.72
C SER A 37 -11.71 4.70 5.34
N GLU A 38 -12.79 4.33 4.67
CA GLU A 38 -12.77 3.77 3.32
C GLU A 38 -13.70 4.54 2.39
N PRO A 39 -13.44 4.51 1.05
CA PRO A 39 -14.36 5.12 0.10
C PRO A 39 -15.76 4.50 0.19
N ASP A 40 -16.77 5.33 0.05
CA ASP A 40 -18.15 4.84 0.03
C ASP A 40 -18.50 4.21 -1.33
N ASP A 41 -19.69 3.62 -1.42
CA ASP A 41 -20.10 2.87 -2.61
C ASP A 41 -20.42 3.76 -3.81
N THR A 42 -20.46 5.09 -3.64
CA THR A 42 -20.65 6.02 -4.75
C THR A 42 -19.33 6.29 -5.50
N CYS A 43 -18.20 5.91 -4.93
CA CYS A 43 -16.90 6.14 -5.55
C CYS A 43 -16.65 5.15 -6.69
N GLU A 44 -16.10 5.66 -7.79
CA GLU A 44 -15.73 4.83 -8.94
C GLU A 44 -14.58 3.90 -8.59
N GLU A 45 -14.66 2.64 -9.03
CA GLU A 45 -13.58 1.68 -8.84
C GLU A 45 -12.36 2.07 -9.67
N CYS A 46 -11.19 2.01 -9.05
CA CYS A 46 -9.90 2.22 -9.70
C CYS A 46 -9.29 0.87 -10.05
N ARG A 47 -8.95 0.68 -11.32
CA ARG A 47 -8.20 -0.48 -11.78
C ARG A 47 -6.77 -0.03 -12.10
N PRO A 48 -5.81 -0.30 -11.21
CA PRO A 48 -4.44 0.18 -11.39
C PRO A 48 -3.78 -0.48 -12.60
N ASN A 49 -2.82 0.22 -13.18
CA ASN A 49 -2.05 -0.25 -14.32
C ASN A 49 -0.55 -0.06 -14.05
N ASN A 50 0.29 -0.28 -15.08
CA ASN A 50 1.74 -0.15 -14.94
C ASN A 50 2.24 1.29 -14.73
N PHE A 51 1.38 2.29 -14.89
CA PHE A 51 1.70 3.69 -14.58
C PHE A 51 1.21 4.11 -13.19
N SER A 52 0.57 3.22 -12.47
CA SER A 52 0.05 3.50 -11.14
C SER A 52 1.16 3.51 -10.10
N LEU A 53 1.00 4.35 -9.08
CA LEU A 53 1.88 4.42 -7.92
C LEU A 53 1.10 3.98 -6.70
N LEU A 54 1.62 2.99 -5.98
CA LEU A 54 0.97 2.45 -4.78
C LEU A 54 1.78 2.80 -3.54
N ILE A 55 1.14 3.45 -2.59
CA ILE A 55 1.73 3.67 -1.26
C ILE A 55 1.31 2.51 -0.37
N VAL A 56 2.29 1.78 0.16
CA VAL A 56 2.06 0.58 0.96
C VAL A 56 2.34 0.89 2.43
N PRO A 57 1.36 0.71 3.31
CA PRO A 57 1.58 0.90 4.74
C PRO A 57 2.32 -0.30 5.33
N GLY A 58 3.01 -0.07 6.44
CA GLY A 58 3.66 -1.11 7.19
C GLY A 58 4.14 -0.57 8.53
N LEU A 59 4.28 -1.45 9.50
CA LEU A 59 4.80 -1.08 10.81
C LEU A 59 6.30 -0.86 10.75
N VAL A 60 6.99 -1.71 10.01
CA VAL A 60 8.45 -1.72 9.87
C VAL A 60 8.80 -2.18 8.47
N PHE A 61 9.83 -1.62 7.86
CA PHE A 61 10.38 -2.07 6.59
C PHE A 61 11.84 -2.50 6.76
N ASP A 62 12.28 -3.48 5.97
CA ASP A 62 13.70 -3.81 5.89
C ASP A 62 14.33 -3.31 4.59
N LYS A 63 15.65 -3.53 4.44
CA LYS A 63 16.42 -3.07 3.27
C LYS A 63 16.00 -3.75 1.97
N SER A 64 15.38 -4.90 2.07
CA SER A 64 14.89 -5.65 0.91
C SER A 64 13.44 -5.30 0.56
N GLY A 65 12.85 -4.31 1.24
CA GLY A 65 11.49 -3.86 0.96
C GLY A 65 10.39 -4.72 1.55
N TYR A 66 10.73 -5.72 2.35
CA TYR A 66 9.75 -6.50 3.09
C TYR A 66 9.29 -5.73 4.32
N ARG A 67 8.09 -6.02 4.79
CA ARG A 67 7.49 -5.27 5.88
C ARG A 67 6.76 -6.17 6.86
N ILE A 68 6.63 -5.67 8.08
CA ILE A 68 5.69 -6.21 9.06
C ILE A 68 4.40 -5.41 8.90
N GLY A 69 3.33 -6.09 8.54
CA GLY A 69 2.02 -5.49 8.36
C GLY A 69 1.07 -5.87 9.49
N TYR A 70 -0.23 -5.79 9.19
CA TYR A 70 -1.29 -5.98 10.18
C TYR A 70 -1.87 -7.40 10.20
N GLY A 71 -1.23 -8.36 9.52
CA GLY A 71 -1.55 -9.78 9.64
C GLY A 71 -2.62 -10.33 8.71
N LYS A 72 -3.30 -9.51 7.93
CA LYS A 72 -4.37 -9.96 7.02
C LYS A 72 -3.91 -10.30 5.61
N GLY A 73 -2.72 -9.87 5.22
CA GLY A 73 -2.16 -10.16 3.90
C GLY A 73 -2.78 -9.41 2.73
N PHE A 74 -3.55 -8.35 2.97
CA PHE A 74 -4.21 -7.58 1.91
C PHE A 74 -3.22 -7.05 0.89
N TYR A 75 -2.15 -6.39 1.35
CA TYR A 75 -1.16 -5.79 0.47
C TYR A 75 -0.26 -6.82 -0.21
N ASP A 76 0.06 -7.92 0.47
CA ASP A 76 0.84 -9.00 -0.14
C ASP A 76 0.09 -9.63 -1.31
N ARG A 77 -1.21 -9.88 -1.14
CA ARG A 77 -2.06 -10.37 -2.23
C ARG A 77 -2.17 -9.38 -3.36
N PHE A 78 -2.38 -8.10 -3.04
CA PHE A 78 -2.49 -7.07 -4.05
C PHE A 78 -1.18 -6.89 -4.83
N LEU A 79 -0.05 -6.86 -4.12
CA LEU A 79 1.28 -6.73 -4.72
C LEU A 79 1.62 -7.88 -5.65
N SER A 80 1.06 -9.07 -5.42
CA SER A 80 1.34 -10.24 -6.27
C SER A 80 0.91 -10.04 -7.73
N THR A 81 -0.03 -9.15 -7.99
CA THR A 81 -0.54 -8.84 -9.34
C THR A 81 -0.36 -7.38 -9.74
N PHE A 82 0.17 -6.55 -8.86
CA PHE A 82 0.34 -5.12 -9.15
C PHE A 82 1.54 -4.90 -10.08
N GLU A 83 1.34 -4.17 -11.17
CA GLU A 83 2.34 -3.94 -12.21
C GLU A 83 2.98 -2.55 -12.15
N GLY A 84 2.49 -1.66 -11.31
CA GLY A 84 3.04 -0.32 -11.14
C GLY A 84 4.20 -0.28 -10.16
N VAL A 85 4.53 0.91 -9.67
CA VAL A 85 5.59 1.11 -8.68
C VAL A 85 4.99 1.18 -7.28
N SER A 86 5.54 0.38 -6.37
CA SER A 86 5.11 0.35 -4.97
C SER A 86 6.15 1.03 -4.07
N ILE A 87 5.67 1.86 -3.15
CA ILE A 87 6.50 2.64 -2.23
C ILE A 87 6.05 2.36 -0.79
N GLY A 88 7.00 1.98 0.05
CA GLY A 88 6.80 1.91 1.49
C GLY A 88 7.25 3.21 2.14
N LEU A 89 6.45 3.73 3.07
CA LEU A 89 6.80 4.91 3.86
C LEU A 89 7.01 4.51 5.30
N CYS A 90 8.14 4.93 5.88
CA CYS A 90 8.41 4.71 7.30
C CYS A 90 9.41 5.73 7.83
N TYR A 91 9.46 5.87 9.14
CA TYR A 91 10.55 6.59 9.79
C TYR A 91 11.82 5.72 9.76
N SER A 92 12.99 6.36 9.62
CA SER A 92 14.25 5.62 9.52
C SER A 92 14.51 4.69 10.71
N LYS A 93 14.07 5.07 11.91
CA LYS A 93 14.20 4.22 13.10
C LYS A 93 13.39 2.93 13.02
N LEU A 94 12.42 2.87 12.10
CA LEU A 94 11.59 1.68 11.84
C LEU A 94 12.05 0.92 10.61
N GLN A 95 13.19 1.27 10.05
CA GLN A 95 13.88 0.48 9.03
C GLN A 95 14.85 -0.47 9.74
N LEU A 96 14.67 -1.75 9.53
CA LEU A 96 15.49 -2.80 10.12
C LEU A 96 16.37 -3.45 9.04
N PRO A 97 17.50 -4.08 9.44
CA PRO A 97 18.30 -4.83 8.47
C PRO A 97 17.52 -5.95 7.81
N GLU A 98 16.66 -6.62 8.56
CA GLU A 98 15.87 -7.73 8.07
C GLU A 98 14.62 -7.91 8.95
N VAL A 99 13.49 -8.22 8.33
CA VAL A 99 12.26 -8.59 9.03
C VAL A 99 11.93 -10.05 8.72
N PRO A 100 11.23 -10.75 9.62
CA PRO A 100 10.71 -12.07 9.30
C PRO A 100 9.81 -12.01 8.08
N ARG A 101 9.98 -12.96 7.17
CA ARG A 101 9.16 -13.01 5.96
C ARG A 101 8.60 -14.41 5.76
N GLY A 102 7.34 -14.48 5.34
CA GLY A 102 6.69 -15.71 5.00
C GLY A 102 6.78 -16.01 3.50
N ARG A 103 6.29 -17.18 3.15
CA ARG A 103 6.31 -17.69 1.77
C ARG A 103 5.57 -16.80 0.78
N PHE A 104 4.51 -16.13 1.23
CA PHE A 104 3.64 -15.31 0.36
C PHE A 104 3.89 -13.83 0.49
N ASP A 105 4.87 -13.42 1.29
CA ASP A 105 5.15 -12.01 1.48
C ASP A 105 5.77 -11.42 0.22
N ARG A 106 5.40 -10.18 -0.08
CA ARG A 106 5.89 -9.43 -1.23
C ARG A 106 6.59 -8.16 -0.78
N HIS A 107 7.68 -7.81 -1.44
CA HIS A 107 8.41 -6.58 -1.14
C HIS A 107 7.90 -5.42 -1.98
N VAL A 108 8.14 -4.19 -1.49
CA VAL A 108 7.92 -2.96 -2.27
C VAL A 108 9.14 -2.66 -3.14
N ASP A 109 8.95 -1.77 -4.12
CA ASP A 109 10.04 -1.39 -5.03
C ASP A 109 10.96 -0.34 -4.42
N VAL A 110 10.40 0.53 -3.58
CA VAL A 110 11.12 1.67 -3.01
C VAL A 110 10.67 1.86 -1.57
N VAL A 111 11.61 2.18 -0.68
CA VAL A 111 11.30 2.58 0.69
C VAL A 111 11.74 4.03 0.88
N ILE A 112 10.84 4.88 1.37
CA ILE A 112 11.11 6.29 1.63
C ILE A 112 10.99 6.58 3.12
N SER A 113 12.00 7.24 3.66
CA SER A 113 11.99 7.74 5.02
C SER A 113 12.38 9.22 5.05
N GLU A 114 12.37 9.84 6.23
CA GLU A 114 12.83 11.22 6.36
C GLU A 114 14.32 11.39 6.02
N LYS A 115 15.08 10.30 5.93
CA LYS A 115 16.52 10.34 5.60
C LYS A 115 16.82 10.08 4.13
N GLY A 116 15.84 9.68 3.35
CA GLY A 116 16.05 9.50 1.92
C GLY A 116 15.24 8.37 1.30
N VAL A 117 15.61 8.05 0.08
CA VAL A 117 14.94 7.07 -0.78
C VAL A 117 15.87 5.88 -0.98
N TYR A 118 15.34 4.68 -0.77
CA TYR A 118 16.09 3.44 -0.95
C TYR A 118 15.40 2.59 -2.01
N ALA A 119 16.04 2.47 -3.18
CA ALA A 119 15.55 1.55 -4.21
C ALA A 119 15.87 0.11 -3.79
N VAL A 120 14.91 -0.78 -3.97
CA VAL A 120 15.04 -2.18 -3.60
C VAL A 120 15.58 -2.95 -4.80
N ASN A 121 16.71 -3.66 -4.63
CA ASN A 121 17.38 -4.43 -5.69
C ASN A 121 17.10 -5.93 -5.58
N VAL A 122 15.85 -6.28 -5.29
CA VAL A 122 15.43 -7.68 -5.17
C VAL A 122 14.45 -8.00 -6.29
N PRO A 123 14.68 -9.05 -7.10
CA PRO A 123 13.71 -9.45 -8.13
C PRO A 123 12.38 -9.82 -7.50
N LYS A 124 11.30 -9.45 -8.16
CA LYS A 124 9.95 -9.78 -7.69
C LYS A 124 9.57 -11.24 -7.94
#